data_78932c71a14ae9db5964a08bd05889fa
#
_entry.id   78932c71a14ae9db5964a08bd05889fa
#
_cell.length_a   1.000
_cell.length_b   1.000
_cell.length_c   1.000
_cell.angle_alpha   90.00
_cell.angle_beta   90.00
_cell.angle_gamma   90.00
#
_symmetry.space_group_name_H-M   'P 1'
#
loop_
_entity.id
_entity.type
_entity.pdbx_description
1 polymer ?
#
loop_
_entity_poly.entity_id
_entity_poly.type
_entity_poly.pdbx_seq_one_letter_code
_entity_poly.pdbx_strand_id
1 'polypeptide(L)'
;EIKKEKSGSGSGSETESGTRTKKKREASAKNQQDDVVIRREQTKFFVDVSNEKESLELILGLLEKANHKEHGRLITFKDVCLLALPKLTDKDIERLQEASLTEMEKVNRALIEFNQKNSTSLSLGEFLVKRLGIN
;
A
#
# COMPACT_ATOMS: atom_id res chain seq x y z
N GLU A 1 -33.96 69.35 14.99
CA GLU A 1 -34.93 68.69 15.71
C GLU A 1 -35.28 67.31 15.29
N ILE A 2 -34.80 66.42 15.78
CA ILE A 2 -35.02 65.39 16.30
C ILE A 2 -35.67 64.27 15.91
N LYS A 3 -35.33 63.25 16.09
CA LYS A 3 -35.55 62.13 16.62
C LYS A 3 -35.65 61.06 15.87
N LYS A 4 -35.26 60.19 16.05
CA LYS A 4 -35.14 59.27 16.77
C LYS A 4 -35.50 57.99 16.48
N GLU A 5 -35.02 57.10 17.15
CA GLU A 5 -35.41 55.95 17.48
C GLU A 5 -35.54 54.87 16.57
N LYS A 6 -35.13 53.91 16.66
CA LYS A 6 -35.18 53.04 17.39
C LYS A 6 -34.98 51.69 17.25
N SER A 7 -34.40 50.99 17.89
CA SER A 7 -34.53 49.71 18.49
C SER A 7 -35.25 48.66 17.70
N GLY A 8 -34.54 47.86 17.05
CA GLY A 8 -34.99 46.56 16.66
C GLY A 8 -34.23 45.50 17.45
N SER A 9 -34.72 45.19 18.60
CA SER A 9 -34.21 44.04 19.30
C SER A 9 -34.76 42.76 18.70
N GLY A 10 -34.00 42.16 17.85
CA GLY A 10 -34.27 40.81 17.39
C GLY A 10 -33.38 39.82 18.12
N SER A 11 -33.75 39.47 19.30
CA SER A 11 -33.12 38.34 19.95
C SER A 11 -33.71 37.03 19.42
N GLY A 12 -33.14 36.52 18.37
CA GLY A 12 -33.40 35.18 17.92
C GLY A 12 -32.32 34.27 18.41
N SER A 13 -32.41 33.84 19.64
CA SER A 13 -31.59 32.76 20.09
C SER A 13 -32.25 31.43 19.71
N GLU A 14 -32.01 31.01 18.51
CA GLU A 14 -32.30 29.64 18.14
C GLU A 14 -31.06 28.81 18.40
N THR A 15 -31.07 28.19 19.53
CA THR A 15 -30.17 27.11 19.83
C THR A 15 -30.64 25.89 19.07
N GLU A 16 -30.23 25.77 17.82
CA GLU A 16 -30.31 24.49 17.16
C GLU A 16 -29.25 23.59 17.75
N SER A 17 -29.66 22.76 18.67
CA SER A 17 -28.89 21.60 19.08
C SER A 17 -28.90 20.63 17.91
N GLY A 18 -27.99 20.85 16.99
CA GLY A 18 -27.72 19.88 15.97
C GLY A 18 -27.17 18.63 16.62
N THR A 19 -28.01 17.66 16.84
CA THR A 19 -27.55 16.31 17.13
C THR A 19 -26.74 15.83 15.95
N ARG A 20 -25.45 16.02 16.04
CA ARG A 20 -24.50 15.32 15.16
C ARG A 20 -24.63 13.85 15.48
N THR A 21 -25.50 13.18 14.77
CA THR A 21 -25.39 11.75 14.65
C THR A 21 -24.03 11.47 14.05
N LYS A 22 -23.12 11.00 14.85
CA LYS A 22 -21.89 10.38 14.36
C LYS A 22 -22.35 9.20 13.54
N LYS A 23 -22.52 9.41 12.27
CA LYS A 23 -22.62 8.34 11.30
C LYS A 23 -21.29 7.60 11.38
N LYS A 24 -21.30 6.53 12.12
CA LYS A 24 -20.19 5.59 12.17
C LYS A 24 -19.95 5.16 10.73
N ARG A 25 -18.96 5.77 10.10
CA ARG A 25 -18.49 5.29 8.83
C ARG A 25 -17.87 3.94 9.13
N GLU A 26 -18.65 2.93 8.92
CA GLU A 26 -18.05 1.63 8.73
C GLU A 26 -17.11 1.79 7.54
N ALA A 27 -15.84 1.83 7.84
CA ALA A 27 -14.83 1.67 6.84
C ALA A 27 -14.98 0.24 6.32
N SER A 28 -15.88 0.09 5.36
CA SER A 28 -15.77 -1.05 4.49
C SER A 28 -14.38 -0.95 3.89
N ALA A 29 -13.52 -1.85 4.31
CA ALA A 29 -12.25 -2.06 3.65
C ALA A 29 -12.61 -2.50 2.23
N LYS A 30 -12.87 -1.52 1.38
CA LYS A 30 -12.75 -1.71 -0.05
C LYS A 30 -11.30 -2.13 -0.24
N ASN A 31 -11.12 -3.36 -0.66
CA ASN A 31 -9.94 -3.73 -1.40
C ASN A 31 -9.82 -2.74 -2.55
N GLN A 32 -9.24 -1.59 -2.26
CA GLN A 32 -8.65 -0.80 -3.30
C GLN A 32 -7.38 -1.58 -3.67
N GLN A 33 -7.54 -2.55 -4.54
CA GLN A 33 -6.54 -2.69 -5.57
C GLN A 33 -6.53 -1.32 -6.23
N ASP A 34 -5.71 -0.42 -5.68
CA ASP A 34 -5.30 0.74 -6.42
C ASP A 34 -4.68 0.15 -7.66
N ASP A 35 -5.39 0.25 -8.77
CA ASP A 35 -4.81 -0.02 -10.07
C ASP A 35 -3.56 0.82 -10.13
N VAL A 36 -2.42 0.17 -9.94
CA VAL A 36 -1.13 0.84 -10.00
C VAL A 36 -1.00 1.36 -11.42
N VAL A 37 -1.45 2.60 -11.60
CA VAL A 37 -1.34 3.28 -12.88
C VAL A 37 0.14 3.56 -13.11
N ILE A 38 0.76 2.66 -13.86
CA ILE A 38 2.14 2.85 -14.31
C ILE A 38 2.17 4.05 -15.23
N ARG A 39 2.68 5.15 -14.70
CA ARG A 39 2.89 6.38 -15.48
C ARG A 39 4.12 6.20 -16.36
N ARG A 40 3.90 5.98 -17.64
CA ARG A 40 5.00 5.75 -18.60
C ARG A 40 5.88 6.98 -18.83
N GLU A 41 5.38 8.16 -18.45
CA GLU A 41 6.14 9.40 -18.49
C GLU A 41 7.08 9.57 -17.28
N GLN A 42 6.96 8.71 -16.29
CA GLN A 42 7.83 8.76 -15.11
C GLN A 42 9.25 8.36 -15.45
N THR A 43 10.17 9.29 -15.28
CA THR A 43 11.60 9.09 -15.53
C THR A 43 12.45 9.06 -14.27
N LYS A 44 11.86 9.40 -13.12
CA LYS A 44 12.55 9.48 -11.83
C LYS A 44 11.88 8.53 -10.84
N PHE A 45 12.70 7.72 -10.21
CA PHE A 45 12.29 6.78 -9.18
C PHE A 45 13.04 7.10 -7.90
N PHE A 46 12.32 7.15 -6.81
CA PHE A 46 12.88 7.37 -5.49
C PHE A 46 12.98 6.05 -4.73
N VAL A 47 14.12 5.78 -4.13
CA VAL A 47 14.37 4.59 -3.31
C VAL A 47 14.81 5.04 -1.94
N ASP A 48 14.04 4.70 -0.93
CA ASP A 48 14.35 4.95 0.47
C ASP A 48 14.51 3.63 1.21
N VAL A 49 15.70 3.38 1.70
CA VAL A 49 16.05 2.19 2.49
C VAL A 49 16.52 2.56 3.89
N SER A 50 16.15 3.75 4.38
CA SER A 50 16.58 4.25 5.70
C SER A 50 16.19 3.33 6.85
N ASN A 51 15.10 2.59 6.72
CA ASN A 51 14.60 1.64 7.69
C ASN A 51 15.03 0.18 7.42
N GLU A 52 15.76 -0.05 6.35
CA GLU A 52 16.20 -1.37 5.89
C GLU A 52 17.73 -1.46 5.95
N LYS A 53 18.28 -1.64 7.14
CA LYS A 53 19.73 -1.63 7.37
C LYS A 53 20.49 -2.64 6.50
N GLU A 54 19.97 -3.85 6.37
CA GLU A 54 20.62 -4.89 5.56
C GLU A 54 20.65 -4.51 4.07
N SER A 55 19.56 -3.98 3.55
CA SER A 55 19.48 -3.48 2.17
C SER A 55 20.42 -2.31 1.93
N LEU A 56 20.50 -1.40 2.89
CA LEU A 56 21.40 -0.25 2.84
C LEU A 56 22.88 -0.69 2.81
N GLU A 57 23.28 -1.59 3.70
CA GLU A 57 24.65 -2.14 3.76
C GLU A 57 25.00 -2.87 2.46
N LEU A 58 24.06 -3.63 1.90
CA LEU A 58 24.24 -4.29 0.62
C LEU A 58 24.51 -3.30 -0.52
N ILE A 59 23.73 -2.23 -0.60
CA ILE A 59 23.87 -1.19 -1.62
C ILE A 59 25.22 -0.49 -1.47
N LEU A 60 25.55 -0.06 -0.25
CA LEU A 60 26.81 0.63 0.04
C LEU A 60 28.02 -0.25 -0.27
N GLY A 61 27.99 -1.51 0.16
CA GLY A 61 29.06 -2.47 -0.10
C GLY A 61 29.25 -2.74 -1.60
N LEU A 62 28.16 -2.83 -2.36
CA LEU A 62 28.24 -2.98 -3.82
C LEU A 62 28.84 -1.75 -4.48
N LEU A 63 28.45 -0.55 -4.06
CA LEU A 63 28.98 0.70 -4.62
C LEU A 63 30.46 0.90 -4.27
N GLU A 64 30.87 0.59 -3.05
CA GLU A 64 32.28 0.61 -2.65
C GLU A 64 33.11 -0.35 -3.49
N LYS A 65 32.66 -1.59 -3.62
CA LYS A 65 33.32 -2.60 -4.44
C LYS A 65 33.40 -2.21 -5.90
N ALA A 66 32.32 -1.68 -6.48
CA ALA A 66 32.27 -1.25 -7.87
C ALA A 66 33.19 -0.04 -8.15
N ASN A 67 33.41 0.80 -7.15
CA ASN A 67 34.26 1.98 -7.26
C ASN A 67 35.72 1.77 -6.76
N HIS A 68 36.03 0.57 -6.30
CA HIS A 68 37.41 0.20 -5.99
C HIS A 68 38.16 -0.10 -7.28
N LYS A 69 38.55 0.95 -7.99
CA LYS A 69 39.16 0.90 -9.32
C LYS A 69 40.04 2.13 -9.56
N GLU A 70 41.03 1.99 -10.42
CA GLU A 70 41.96 3.09 -10.73
C GLU A 70 41.47 4.03 -11.82
N HIS A 71 40.60 3.53 -12.70
CA HIS A 71 40.17 4.26 -13.89
C HIS A 71 38.66 4.19 -14.09
N GLY A 72 38.15 5.12 -14.88
CA GLY A 72 36.74 5.20 -15.22
C GLY A 72 35.94 6.17 -14.35
N ARG A 73 34.75 6.48 -14.80
CA ARG A 73 33.82 7.34 -14.05
C ARG A 73 33.28 6.67 -12.79
N LEU A 74 32.75 7.45 -11.86
CA LEU A 74 32.03 6.93 -10.70
C LEU A 74 30.85 6.05 -11.14
N ILE A 75 30.77 4.86 -10.56
CA ILE A 75 29.63 3.97 -10.70
C ILE A 75 28.58 4.32 -9.67
N THR A 76 27.39 4.63 -10.14
CA THR A 76 26.24 5.01 -9.31
C THR A 76 25.28 3.85 -9.10
N PHE A 77 24.36 4.00 -8.17
CA PHE A 77 23.29 3.03 -7.97
C PHE A 77 22.43 2.83 -9.24
N LYS A 78 22.25 3.88 -10.02
CA LYS A 78 21.60 3.80 -11.34
C LYS A 78 22.30 2.79 -12.25
N ASP A 79 23.63 2.82 -12.32
CA ASP A 79 24.39 1.90 -13.16
C ASP A 79 24.18 0.44 -12.73
N VAL A 80 24.17 0.21 -11.43
CA VAL A 80 23.90 -1.12 -10.85
C VAL A 80 22.49 -1.58 -11.19
N CYS A 81 21.50 -0.73 -11.04
CA CYS A 81 20.11 -1.05 -11.39
C CYS A 81 19.95 -1.37 -12.87
N LEU A 82 20.52 -0.57 -13.76
CA LEU A 82 20.42 -0.78 -15.21
C LEU A 82 21.14 -2.06 -15.65
N LEU A 83 22.16 -2.48 -14.93
CA LEU A 83 22.82 -3.77 -15.16
C LEU A 83 21.98 -4.94 -14.65
N ALA A 84 21.32 -4.79 -13.52
CA ALA A 84 20.58 -5.86 -12.84
C ALA A 84 19.19 -6.09 -13.44
N LEU A 85 18.48 -5.03 -13.80
CA LEU A 85 17.10 -5.10 -14.29
C LEU A 85 16.88 -6.08 -15.46
N PRO A 86 17.71 -6.08 -16.51
CA PRO A 86 17.54 -7.02 -17.61
C PRO A 86 17.81 -8.50 -17.25
N LYS A 87 18.40 -8.75 -16.08
CA LYS A 87 18.72 -10.09 -15.59
C LYS A 87 17.61 -10.69 -14.73
N LEU A 88 16.60 -9.90 -14.39
CA LEU A 88 15.44 -10.40 -13.66
C LEU A 88 14.65 -11.36 -14.54
N THR A 89 14.31 -12.50 -13.97
CA THR A 89 13.48 -13.53 -14.60
C THR A 89 12.03 -13.40 -14.18
N ASP A 90 11.13 -14.05 -14.90
CA ASP A 90 9.72 -14.12 -14.54
C ASP A 90 9.54 -14.70 -13.13
N LYS A 91 10.39 -15.66 -12.75
CA LYS A 91 10.39 -16.22 -11.39
C LYS A 91 10.77 -15.20 -10.32
N ASP A 92 11.66 -14.27 -10.63
CA ASP A 92 12.00 -13.18 -9.69
C ASP A 92 10.83 -12.22 -9.53
N ILE A 93 10.13 -11.94 -10.63
CA ILE A 93 8.90 -11.13 -10.59
C ILE A 93 7.81 -11.84 -9.77
N GLU A 94 7.60 -13.15 -9.98
CA GLU A 94 6.66 -13.94 -9.18
C GLU A 94 7.01 -13.92 -7.69
N ARG A 95 8.29 -13.99 -7.33
CA ARG A 95 8.74 -13.87 -5.95
C ARG A 95 8.42 -12.51 -5.33
N LEU A 96 8.59 -11.44 -6.10
CA LEU A 96 8.22 -10.08 -5.66
C LEU A 96 6.71 -9.96 -5.45
N GLN A 97 5.92 -10.51 -6.36
CA GLN A 97 4.47 -10.55 -6.25
C GLN A 97 4.03 -11.35 -5.02
N GLU A 98 4.61 -12.52 -4.81
CA GLU A 98 4.32 -13.38 -3.65
C GLU A 98 4.69 -12.70 -2.33
N ALA A 99 5.85 -12.04 -2.28
CA ALA A 99 6.30 -11.30 -1.10
C ALA A 99 5.43 -10.08 -0.78
N SER A 100 4.72 -9.55 -1.76
CA SER A 100 3.82 -8.40 -1.58
C SER A 100 2.48 -8.76 -0.92
N LEU A 101 2.12 -10.06 -0.90
CA LEU A 101 0.85 -10.52 -0.35
C LEU A 101 0.82 -10.42 1.17
N THR A 102 -0.28 -9.89 1.68
CA THR A 102 -0.60 -9.99 3.11
C THR A 102 -1.00 -11.42 3.50
N GLU A 103 -0.94 -11.74 4.78
CA GLU A 103 -1.34 -13.07 5.27
C GLU A 103 -2.81 -13.37 4.92
N MET A 104 -3.68 -12.38 4.99
CA MET A 104 -5.09 -12.54 4.64
C MET A 104 -5.30 -12.79 3.14
N GLU A 105 -4.53 -12.12 2.29
CA GLU A 105 -4.58 -12.35 0.83
C GLU A 105 -4.10 -13.76 0.48
N LYS A 106 -3.08 -14.26 1.15
CA LYS A 106 -2.62 -15.65 1.00
C LYS A 106 -3.71 -16.64 1.38
N VAL A 107 -4.42 -16.40 2.49
CA VAL A 107 -5.54 -17.25 2.94
C VAL A 107 -6.69 -17.18 1.95
N ASN A 108 -7.06 -16.00 1.48
CA ASN A 108 -8.12 -15.83 0.49
C ASN A 108 -7.79 -16.54 -0.83
N ARG A 109 -6.55 -16.46 -1.28
CA ARG A 109 -6.10 -17.19 -2.45
C ARG A 109 -6.23 -18.69 -2.27
N ALA A 110 -5.80 -19.22 -1.12
CA ALA A 110 -5.93 -20.62 -0.80
C ALA A 110 -7.40 -21.08 -0.75
N LEU A 111 -8.30 -20.24 -0.26
CA LEU A 111 -9.75 -20.49 -0.28
C LEU A 111 -10.29 -20.60 -1.70
N ILE A 112 -9.94 -19.67 -2.58
CA ILE A 112 -10.36 -19.65 -3.99
C ILE A 112 -9.86 -20.92 -4.68
N GLU A 113 -8.60 -21.24 -4.55
CA GLU A 113 -7.99 -22.45 -5.13
C GLU A 113 -8.68 -23.72 -4.62
N PHE A 114 -8.96 -23.78 -3.33
CA PHE A 114 -9.66 -24.91 -2.71
C PHE A 114 -11.08 -25.07 -3.26
N ASN A 115 -11.83 -23.99 -3.35
CA ASN A 115 -13.18 -24.00 -3.86
C ASN A 115 -13.21 -24.42 -5.35
N GLN A 116 -12.29 -23.91 -6.15
CA GLN A 116 -12.17 -24.28 -7.57
C GLN A 116 -11.83 -25.78 -7.71
N LYS A 117 -10.84 -26.25 -6.97
CA LYS A 117 -10.34 -27.63 -7.07
C LYS A 117 -11.39 -28.65 -6.61
N ASN A 118 -12.19 -28.31 -5.60
CA ASN A 118 -13.17 -29.21 -5.02
C ASN A 118 -14.60 -28.92 -5.48
N SER A 119 -14.80 -27.99 -6.40
CA SER A 119 -16.13 -27.54 -6.86
C SER A 119 -17.06 -27.19 -5.70
N THR A 120 -16.51 -26.49 -4.69
CA THR A 120 -17.21 -26.05 -3.49
C THR A 120 -17.31 -24.51 -3.46
N SER A 121 -18.14 -23.99 -2.58
CA SER A 121 -18.32 -22.58 -2.36
C SER A 121 -18.27 -22.27 -0.86
N LEU A 122 -17.19 -22.66 -0.21
CA LEU A 122 -17.01 -22.41 1.21
C LEU A 122 -16.73 -20.94 1.46
N SER A 123 -17.30 -20.42 2.55
CA SER A 123 -16.89 -19.16 3.12
C SER A 123 -15.51 -19.27 3.77
N LEU A 124 -14.89 -18.13 4.05
CA LEU A 124 -13.58 -18.09 4.70
C LEU A 124 -13.58 -18.84 6.05
N GLY A 125 -14.63 -18.63 6.86
CA GLY A 125 -14.78 -19.30 8.14
C GLY A 125 -14.88 -20.82 8.02
N GLU A 126 -15.73 -21.31 7.13
CA GLU A 126 -15.88 -22.73 6.87
C GLU A 126 -14.60 -23.39 6.34
N PHE A 127 -13.89 -22.70 5.46
CA PHE A 127 -12.61 -23.13 4.94
C PHE A 127 -11.58 -23.26 6.06
N LEU A 128 -11.47 -22.27 6.94
CA LEU A 128 -10.53 -22.28 8.06
C LEU A 128 -10.86 -23.40 9.06
N VAL A 129 -12.14 -23.57 9.41
CA VAL A 129 -12.59 -24.67 10.27
C VAL A 129 -12.20 -26.01 9.68
N LYS A 130 -12.46 -26.21 8.41
CA LYS A 130 -12.13 -27.45 7.70
C LYS A 130 -10.61 -27.66 7.61
N ARG A 131 -9.84 -26.62 7.35
CA ARG A 131 -8.39 -26.67 7.18
C ARG A 131 -7.67 -26.94 8.51
N LEU A 132 -8.16 -26.37 9.59
CA LEU A 132 -7.61 -26.52 10.95
C LEU A 132 -8.15 -27.76 11.67
N GLY A 133 -9.13 -28.45 11.10
CA GLY A 133 -9.72 -29.63 11.72
C GLY A 133 -10.50 -29.33 13.01
N ILE A 134 -11.06 -28.15 13.12
CA ILE A 134 -11.86 -27.73 14.25
C ILE A 134 -13.29 -28.27 14.05
N ASN A 135 -13.71 -29.18 14.92
CA ASN A 135 -15.08 -29.72 14.96
C ASN A 135 -15.86 -29.13 16.13
#